data_392a545832176c17d10d37f541799470
#
_entry.id   392a545832176c17d10d37f541799470
#
_cell.length_a   1.000
_cell.length_b   1.000
_cell.length_c   1.000
_cell.angle_alpha   90.00
_cell.angle_beta   90.00
_cell.angle_gamma   90.00
#
_symmetry.space_group_name_H-M   'P 1'
#
loop_
_entity.id
_entity.type
_entity.pdbx_description
1 polymer ?
#
loop_
_entity_poly.entity_id
_entity_poly.type
_entity_poly.pdbx_seq_one_letter_code
_entity_poly.pdbx_strand_id
1 'polypeptide(L)'
;LASALTFGAVVATPAQAATKVGCIYVGPPGDLGWTYRHDIGRQAVEALDGFTTTALENVPEGPEAVEAITQLAETGHDLIFTTSFGFMDATNEVAGNYPDVKFEHATGYIRAHENVSTYSGRFYEGRVVQGYIAANVTKSNKIGYIASFPIPEVIRGINAFMLEAKKHNPDIEVEIVWVFTWFDPAKEAAAAQALIDNGADVIAAHTDSPAPMQI
;
A
#
# COMPACT_ATOMS: atom_id res chain seq x y z
N LEU A 1 -15.39 -47.69 55.97
CA LEU A 1 -15.52 -47.18 54.65
C LEU A 1 -14.76 -45.84 54.52
N ALA A 2 -13.54 -45.84 53.94
CA ALA A 2 -12.72 -44.66 53.69
C ALA A 2 -12.91 -44.27 52.19
N SER A 3 -13.53 -43.12 51.91
CA SER A 3 -13.62 -42.53 50.55
C SER A 3 -12.34 -41.80 50.24
N ALA A 4 -11.62 -42.27 49.26
CA ALA A 4 -10.47 -41.56 48.67
C ALA A 4 -10.97 -40.49 47.68
N LEU A 5 -10.76 -39.21 48.00
CA LEU A 5 -10.95 -38.09 47.08
C LEU A 5 -9.73 -38.00 46.18
N THR A 6 -9.90 -38.38 44.90
CA THR A 6 -8.92 -38.13 43.86
C THR A 6 -9.05 -36.69 43.38
N PHE A 7 -8.07 -35.84 43.71
CA PHE A 7 -7.89 -34.51 43.12
C PHE A 7 -7.28 -34.69 41.70
N GLY A 8 -8.10 -34.46 40.68
CA GLY A 8 -7.63 -34.36 39.32
C GLY A 8 -6.83 -33.03 39.15
N ALA A 9 -5.54 -33.12 38.87
CA ALA A 9 -4.76 -31.97 38.50
C ALA A 9 -5.20 -31.50 37.11
N VAL A 10 -5.81 -30.33 37.05
CA VAL A 10 -6.08 -29.63 35.79
C VAL A 10 -4.70 -29.12 35.29
N VAL A 11 -4.16 -29.78 34.29
CA VAL A 11 -2.96 -29.27 33.55
C VAL A 11 -3.42 -28.09 32.74
N ALA A 12 -3.13 -26.86 33.20
CA ALA A 12 -3.33 -25.65 32.40
C ALA A 12 -2.36 -25.74 31.22
N THR A 13 -2.85 -25.84 30.00
CA THR A 13 -2.05 -25.62 28.80
C THR A 13 -1.54 -24.18 28.84
N PRO A 14 -0.23 -23.95 28.63
CA PRO A 14 0.28 -22.59 28.56
C PRO A 14 -0.46 -21.85 27.44
N ALA A 15 -1.03 -20.69 27.74
CA ALA A 15 -1.59 -19.83 26.72
C ALA A 15 -0.47 -19.50 25.75
N GLN A 16 -0.65 -19.82 24.47
CA GLN A 16 0.28 -19.45 23.42
C GLN A 16 0.34 -17.93 23.37
N ALA A 17 1.55 -17.35 23.37
CA ALA A 17 1.73 -15.91 23.25
C ALA A 17 1.09 -15.44 21.94
N ALA A 18 0.40 -14.30 21.97
CA ALA A 18 -0.19 -13.73 20.78
C ALA A 18 0.89 -13.37 19.75
N THR A 19 0.65 -13.68 18.49
CA THR A 19 1.49 -13.24 17.37
C THR A 19 1.35 -11.73 17.20
N LYS A 20 2.48 -11.02 17.25
CA LYS A 20 2.51 -9.56 17.09
C LYS A 20 2.77 -9.19 15.64
N VAL A 21 1.85 -8.43 15.07
CA VAL A 21 1.93 -7.97 13.67
C VAL A 21 2.13 -6.46 13.64
N GLY A 22 3.22 -6.03 13.00
CA GLY A 22 3.54 -4.62 12.77
C GLY A 22 3.15 -4.18 11.36
N CYS A 23 2.69 -2.93 11.21
CA CYS A 23 2.41 -2.32 9.91
C CYS A 23 3.09 -0.95 9.84
N ILE A 24 3.82 -0.70 8.76
CA ILE A 24 4.44 0.60 8.46
C ILE A 24 3.67 1.23 7.31
N TYR A 25 3.11 2.41 7.54
CA TYR A 25 2.31 3.16 6.58
C TYR A 25 3.01 4.43 6.11
N VAL A 26 3.02 4.68 4.81
CA VAL A 26 3.58 5.89 4.19
C VAL A 26 2.69 7.12 4.38
N GLY A 27 1.40 6.92 4.57
CA GLY A 27 0.40 7.96 4.81
C GLY A 27 -0.51 7.65 5.99
N PRO A 28 -1.53 8.50 6.22
CA PRO A 28 -2.52 8.29 7.27
C PRO A 28 -3.57 7.27 6.83
N PRO A 29 -4.17 6.47 7.74
CA PRO A 29 -5.30 5.59 7.44
C PRO A 29 -6.55 6.31 6.92
N GLY A 30 -6.61 7.65 7.09
CA GLY A 30 -7.69 8.51 6.60
C GLY A 30 -7.55 8.96 5.15
N ASP A 31 -6.59 8.45 4.38
CA ASP A 31 -6.36 8.80 2.97
C ASP A 31 -7.48 8.35 2.02
N LEU A 32 -8.36 7.47 2.46
CA LEU A 32 -9.41 6.80 1.68
C LEU A 32 -8.88 5.91 0.53
N GLY A 33 -7.56 5.74 0.45
CA GLY A 33 -6.85 5.07 -0.62
C GLY A 33 -6.00 3.89 -0.13
N TRP A 34 -4.68 3.99 -0.36
CA TRP A 34 -3.70 2.94 -0.14
C TRP A 34 -3.55 2.55 1.33
N THR A 35 -3.26 3.51 2.22
CA THR A 35 -3.08 3.25 3.64
C THR A 35 -4.37 2.79 4.29
N TYR A 36 -5.50 3.39 3.93
CA TYR A 36 -6.82 2.96 4.40
C TYR A 36 -7.08 1.48 4.11
N ARG A 37 -6.76 1.00 2.90
CA ARG A 37 -6.98 -0.41 2.54
C ARG A 37 -6.07 -1.36 3.30
N HIS A 38 -4.83 -0.99 3.55
CA HIS A 38 -3.91 -1.75 4.39
C HIS A 38 -4.38 -1.79 5.84
N ASP A 39 -4.89 -0.66 6.36
CA ASP A 39 -5.39 -0.61 7.74
C ASP A 39 -6.66 -1.43 7.94
N ILE A 40 -7.55 -1.50 6.96
CA ILE A 40 -8.68 -2.45 6.98
C ILE A 40 -8.17 -3.90 7.12
N GLY A 41 -7.12 -4.25 6.37
CA GLY A 41 -6.48 -5.56 6.49
C GLY A 41 -5.89 -5.81 7.87
N ARG A 42 -5.18 -4.83 8.44
CA ARG A 42 -4.65 -4.88 9.80
C ARG A 42 -5.76 -5.09 10.83
N GLN A 43 -6.85 -4.32 10.76
CA GLN A 43 -7.99 -4.45 11.67
C GLN A 43 -8.65 -5.83 11.58
N ALA A 44 -8.71 -6.41 10.38
CA ALA A 44 -9.22 -7.77 10.20
C ALA A 44 -8.31 -8.81 10.87
N VAL A 45 -6.99 -8.63 10.85
CA VAL A 45 -6.04 -9.48 11.58
C VAL A 45 -6.18 -9.29 13.09
N GLU A 46 -6.32 -8.04 13.56
CA GLU A 46 -6.54 -7.74 14.99
C GLU A 46 -7.79 -8.38 15.57
N ALA A 47 -8.81 -8.57 14.76
CA ALA A 47 -10.05 -9.23 15.16
C ALA A 47 -9.93 -10.77 15.32
N LEU A 48 -8.79 -11.36 14.93
CA LEU A 48 -8.54 -12.79 15.07
C LEU A 48 -7.97 -13.11 16.47
N ASP A 49 -8.43 -14.21 17.05
CA ASP A 49 -7.87 -14.70 18.31
C ASP A 49 -6.39 -15.06 18.15
N GLY A 50 -5.58 -14.64 19.11
CA GLY A 50 -4.14 -14.93 19.14
C GLY A 50 -3.28 -13.97 18.32
N PHE A 51 -3.84 -12.85 17.84
CA PHE A 51 -3.09 -11.79 17.19
C PHE A 51 -3.21 -10.47 17.93
N THR A 52 -2.15 -9.65 17.83
CA THR A 52 -2.16 -8.24 18.22
C THR A 52 -1.49 -7.44 17.12
N THR A 53 -1.94 -6.21 16.87
CA THR A 53 -1.39 -5.40 15.79
C THR A 53 -0.90 -4.05 16.27
N THR A 54 0.13 -3.50 15.60
CA THR A 54 0.66 -2.15 15.79
C THR A 54 0.81 -1.50 14.43
N ALA A 55 0.39 -0.24 14.29
CA ALA A 55 0.62 0.54 13.08
C ALA A 55 1.47 1.77 13.40
N LEU A 56 2.47 2.06 12.56
CA LEU A 56 3.21 3.31 12.52
C LEU A 56 2.82 4.06 11.25
N GLU A 57 2.28 5.25 11.42
CA GLU A 57 1.67 6.03 10.34
C GLU A 57 2.59 7.18 9.90
N ASN A 58 2.42 7.64 8.65
CA ASN A 58 3.16 8.78 8.10
C ASN A 58 4.68 8.60 8.20
N VAL A 59 5.15 7.37 8.01
CA VAL A 59 6.58 7.08 7.99
C VAL A 59 7.16 7.50 6.65
N PRO A 60 8.15 8.41 6.61
CA PRO A 60 8.82 8.77 5.37
C PRO A 60 9.58 7.59 4.76
N GLU A 61 9.66 7.57 3.45
CA GLU A 61 10.53 6.63 2.73
C GLU A 61 11.99 7.09 2.85
N GLY A 62 12.89 6.19 3.26
CA GLY A 62 14.29 6.49 3.46
C GLY A 62 14.81 6.04 4.84
N PRO A 63 15.73 6.79 5.48
CA PRO A 63 16.33 6.42 6.77
C PRO A 63 15.32 6.24 7.90
N GLU A 64 14.29 7.05 7.94
CA GLU A 64 13.23 6.98 8.94
C GLU A 64 12.46 5.65 8.86
N ALA A 65 12.35 5.08 7.66
CA ALA A 65 11.75 3.75 7.49
C ALA A 65 12.61 2.66 8.15
N VAL A 66 13.94 2.75 8.07
CA VAL A 66 14.86 1.81 8.76
C VAL A 66 14.62 1.88 10.26
N GLU A 67 14.52 3.09 10.83
CA GLU A 67 14.26 3.28 12.26
C GLU A 67 12.92 2.69 12.69
N ALA A 68 11.85 2.98 11.94
CA ALA A 68 10.50 2.50 12.23
C ALA A 68 10.38 0.98 12.13
N ILE A 69 10.97 0.36 11.10
CA ILE A 69 10.97 -1.10 10.93
C ILE A 69 11.79 -1.76 12.06
N THR A 70 12.95 -1.20 12.38
CA THR A 70 13.81 -1.67 13.48
C THR A 70 13.07 -1.61 14.82
N GLN A 71 12.37 -0.51 15.11
CA GLN A 71 11.57 -0.37 16.33
C GLN A 71 10.54 -1.49 16.49
N LEU A 72 9.83 -1.86 15.41
CA LEU A 72 8.87 -2.96 15.47
C LEU A 72 9.57 -4.30 15.70
N ALA A 73 10.68 -4.56 15.02
CA ALA A 73 11.47 -5.79 15.24
C ALA A 73 11.99 -5.90 16.66
N GLU A 74 12.58 -4.84 17.24
CA GLU A 74 13.09 -4.80 18.60
C GLU A 74 12.01 -4.94 19.68
N THR A 75 10.79 -4.47 19.40
CA THR A 75 9.64 -4.61 20.32
C THR A 75 8.96 -5.98 20.22
N GLY A 76 9.55 -6.90 19.47
CA GLY A 76 9.18 -8.31 19.44
C GLY A 76 7.96 -8.59 18.55
N HIS A 77 7.85 -7.89 17.41
CA HIS A 77 6.89 -8.24 16.38
C HIS A 77 7.40 -9.45 15.60
N ASP A 78 6.51 -10.41 15.36
CA ASP A 78 6.81 -11.66 14.65
C ASP A 78 6.71 -11.50 13.13
N LEU A 79 5.83 -10.59 12.69
CA LEU A 79 5.55 -10.31 11.29
C LEU A 79 5.39 -8.79 11.10
N ILE A 80 6.09 -8.24 10.12
CA ILE A 80 6.05 -6.81 9.81
C ILE A 80 5.67 -6.59 8.35
N PHE A 81 4.59 -5.84 8.12
CA PHE A 81 4.18 -5.36 6.81
C PHE A 81 4.75 -3.97 6.54
N THR A 82 5.50 -3.83 5.45
CA THR A 82 6.02 -2.54 4.98
C THR A 82 5.30 -2.17 3.69
N THR A 83 4.38 -1.21 3.78
CA THR A 83 3.31 -1.02 2.81
C THR A 83 3.56 0.08 1.79
N SER A 84 4.82 0.33 1.41
CA SER A 84 5.13 1.23 0.31
C SER A 84 6.34 0.77 -0.49
N PHE A 85 6.38 1.05 -1.79
CA PHE A 85 7.49 0.71 -2.66
C PHE A 85 8.84 1.23 -2.13
N GLY A 86 8.88 2.46 -1.63
CA GLY A 86 10.11 3.08 -1.13
C GLY A 86 10.62 2.51 0.20
N PHE A 87 9.88 1.62 0.85
CA PHE A 87 10.39 0.87 2.01
C PHE A 87 11.22 -0.36 1.63
N MET A 88 11.44 -0.62 0.33
CA MET A 88 12.04 -1.85 -0.16
C MET A 88 13.46 -2.06 0.38
N ASP A 89 14.32 -1.07 0.27
CA ASP A 89 15.71 -1.15 0.73
C ASP A 89 15.78 -1.22 2.25
N ALA A 90 15.02 -0.39 2.96
CA ALA A 90 14.92 -0.40 4.42
C ALA A 90 14.44 -1.75 4.97
N THR A 91 13.43 -2.37 4.30
CA THR A 91 12.94 -3.70 4.68
C THR A 91 14.03 -4.76 4.57
N ASN A 92 14.78 -4.78 3.47
CA ASN A 92 15.85 -5.74 3.24
C ASN A 92 17.04 -5.51 4.19
N GLU A 93 17.38 -4.25 4.49
CA GLU A 93 18.44 -3.91 5.45
C GLU A 93 18.12 -4.43 6.85
N VAL A 94 16.91 -4.14 7.36
CA VAL A 94 16.49 -4.57 8.70
C VAL A 94 16.33 -6.08 8.77
N ALA A 95 15.76 -6.71 7.73
CA ALA A 95 15.53 -8.15 7.71
C ALA A 95 16.82 -8.97 7.87
N GLY A 96 17.95 -8.47 7.37
CA GLY A 96 19.25 -9.10 7.56
C GLY A 96 19.73 -9.15 9.02
N ASN A 97 19.26 -8.21 9.83
CA ASN A 97 19.62 -8.12 11.25
C ASN A 97 18.64 -8.87 12.17
N TYR A 98 17.43 -9.20 11.67
CA TYR A 98 16.36 -9.85 12.44
C TYR A 98 15.84 -11.11 11.71
N PRO A 99 16.62 -12.19 11.61
CA PRO A 99 16.30 -13.36 10.78
C PRO A 99 15.04 -14.13 11.26
N ASP A 100 14.68 -14.00 12.53
CA ASP A 100 13.49 -14.66 13.09
C ASP A 100 12.19 -13.89 12.83
N VAL A 101 12.26 -12.59 12.50
CA VAL A 101 11.13 -11.75 12.14
C VAL A 101 10.78 -11.96 10.66
N LYS A 102 9.50 -12.08 10.32
CA LYS A 102 9.02 -12.18 8.94
C LYS A 102 8.64 -10.80 8.42
N PHE A 103 8.98 -10.53 7.16
CA PHE A 103 8.71 -9.26 6.50
C PHE A 103 7.90 -9.49 5.23
N GLU A 104 6.77 -8.79 5.12
CA GLU A 104 5.91 -8.76 3.96
C GLU A 104 5.93 -7.35 3.35
N HIS A 105 6.60 -7.21 2.22
CA HIS A 105 6.81 -5.93 1.57
C HIS A 105 5.88 -5.74 0.37
N ALA A 106 5.09 -4.64 0.40
CA ALA A 106 4.17 -4.30 -0.68
C ALA A 106 4.90 -3.73 -1.89
N THR A 107 4.57 -4.23 -3.07
CA THR A 107 4.97 -3.73 -4.40
C THR A 107 6.47 -3.80 -4.74
N GLY A 108 7.31 -4.24 -3.80
CA GLY A 108 8.73 -4.43 -4.04
C GLY A 108 9.06 -5.70 -4.85
N TYR A 109 10.33 -5.82 -5.22
CA TYR A 109 10.86 -6.97 -5.98
C TYR A 109 12.16 -7.53 -5.40
N ILE A 110 12.79 -6.85 -4.43
CA ILE A 110 14.01 -7.33 -3.76
C ILE A 110 13.62 -8.23 -2.59
N ARG A 111 14.20 -9.41 -2.54
CA ARG A 111 14.11 -10.40 -1.47
C ARG A 111 15.50 -10.91 -1.18
N ALA A 112 16.31 -10.07 -0.50
CA ALA A 112 17.71 -10.37 -0.23
C ALA A 112 17.88 -11.41 0.89
N HIS A 113 16.85 -11.65 1.72
CA HIS A 113 16.86 -12.55 2.85
C HIS A 113 15.67 -13.51 2.81
N GLU A 114 15.82 -14.71 3.37
CA GLU A 114 14.78 -15.77 3.36
C GLU A 114 13.52 -15.39 4.15
N ASN A 115 13.62 -14.44 5.06
CA ASN A 115 12.52 -13.92 5.87
C ASN A 115 11.79 -12.72 5.23
N VAL A 116 12.11 -12.37 3.97
CA VAL A 116 11.44 -11.32 3.21
C VAL A 116 10.59 -11.91 2.10
N SER A 117 9.29 -11.62 2.11
CA SER A 117 8.37 -11.84 1.01
C SER A 117 7.91 -10.52 0.39
N THR A 118 7.42 -10.58 -0.83
CA THR A 118 6.84 -9.43 -1.50
C THR A 118 5.46 -9.76 -2.05
N TYR A 119 4.53 -8.83 -1.97
CA TYR A 119 3.19 -8.98 -2.54
C TYR A 119 2.79 -7.74 -3.34
N SER A 120 1.92 -7.92 -4.32
CA SER A 120 1.39 -6.83 -5.13
C SER A 120 0.07 -7.23 -5.77
N GLY A 121 -0.85 -6.28 -5.91
CA GLY A 121 -2.03 -6.43 -6.73
C GLY A 121 -1.71 -6.24 -8.23
N ARG A 122 -2.61 -6.74 -9.09
CA ARG A 122 -2.54 -6.48 -10.54
C ARG A 122 -3.26 -5.17 -10.87
N PHE A 123 -2.78 -4.06 -10.30
CA PHE A 123 -3.41 -2.74 -10.43
C PHE A 123 -3.58 -2.30 -11.88
N TYR A 124 -2.69 -2.74 -12.78
CA TYR A 124 -2.80 -2.46 -14.21
C TYR A 124 -4.10 -3.02 -14.84
N GLU A 125 -4.69 -4.09 -14.30
CA GLU A 125 -5.98 -4.60 -14.77
C GLU A 125 -7.11 -3.60 -14.50
N GLY A 126 -7.09 -2.97 -13.31
CA GLY A 126 -8.00 -1.86 -13.00
C GLY A 126 -7.76 -0.64 -13.90
N ARG A 127 -6.49 -0.38 -14.28
CA ARG A 127 -6.16 0.71 -15.21
C ARG A 127 -6.68 0.46 -16.62
N VAL A 128 -6.71 -0.79 -17.08
CA VAL A 128 -7.39 -1.16 -18.36
C VAL A 128 -8.86 -0.75 -18.30
N VAL A 129 -9.58 -1.10 -17.24
CA VAL A 129 -10.98 -0.71 -17.07
C VAL A 129 -11.17 0.81 -17.07
N GLN A 130 -10.29 1.54 -16.36
CA GLN A 130 -10.32 3.00 -16.35
C GLN A 130 -10.06 3.59 -17.75
N GLY A 131 -9.11 3.04 -18.51
CA GLY A 131 -8.83 3.46 -19.88
C GLY A 131 -10.02 3.25 -20.81
N TYR A 132 -10.71 2.12 -20.68
CA TYR A 132 -11.96 1.85 -21.40
C TYR A 132 -13.04 2.89 -21.09
N ILE A 133 -13.27 3.17 -19.79
CA ILE A 133 -14.27 4.16 -19.36
C ILE A 133 -13.90 5.55 -19.90
N ALA A 134 -12.65 5.97 -19.71
CA ALA A 134 -12.16 7.28 -20.14
C ALA A 134 -12.38 7.49 -21.64
N ALA A 135 -12.09 6.48 -22.47
CA ALA A 135 -12.28 6.56 -23.91
C ALA A 135 -13.75 6.74 -24.34
N ASN A 136 -14.69 6.23 -23.53
CA ASN A 136 -16.11 6.31 -23.84
C ASN A 136 -16.80 7.56 -23.26
N VAL A 137 -16.19 8.24 -22.29
CA VAL A 137 -16.81 9.41 -21.64
C VAL A 137 -16.19 10.74 -22.06
N THR A 138 -14.92 10.75 -22.49
CA THR A 138 -14.26 11.98 -22.96
C THR A 138 -14.97 12.57 -24.18
N LYS A 139 -15.00 13.90 -24.24
CA LYS A 139 -15.51 14.68 -25.40
C LYS A 139 -14.40 15.50 -26.03
N SER A 140 -13.39 15.85 -25.25
CA SER A 140 -12.22 16.61 -25.72
C SER A 140 -11.16 15.72 -26.36
N ASN A 141 -11.22 14.40 -26.17
CA ASN A 141 -10.15 13.45 -26.45
C ASN A 141 -8.87 13.70 -25.63
N LYS A 142 -8.90 14.60 -24.65
CA LYS A 142 -7.77 14.93 -23.81
C LYS A 142 -8.02 14.45 -22.39
N ILE A 143 -7.16 13.57 -21.92
CA ILE A 143 -7.23 12.95 -20.58
C ILE A 143 -6.02 13.39 -19.77
N GLY A 144 -6.26 13.87 -18.56
CA GLY A 144 -5.22 14.15 -17.58
C GLY A 144 -4.90 12.90 -16.75
N TYR A 145 -3.62 12.65 -16.51
CA TYR A 145 -3.18 11.57 -15.62
C TYR A 145 -2.23 12.11 -14.56
N ILE A 146 -2.63 12.05 -13.29
CA ILE A 146 -1.79 12.43 -12.15
C ILE A 146 -1.00 11.20 -11.72
N ALA A 147 0.32 11.29 -11.80
CA ALA A 147 1.23 10.18 -11.49
C ALA A 147 2.13 10.53 -10.31
N SER A 148 2.36 9.56 -9.42
CA SER A 148 3.21 9.70 -8.24
C SER A 148 4.70 9.72 -8.59
N PHE A 149 5.29 8.57 -8.83
CA PHE A 149 6.71 8.41 -9.15
C PHE A 149 6.90 7.58 -10.43
N PRO A 150 7.96 7.84 -11.24
CA PRO A 150 8.22 7.11 -12.48
C PRO A 150 8.84 5.72 -12.22
N ILE A 151 8.20 4.91 -11.39
CA ILE A 151 8.58 3.53 -11.08
C ILE A 151 7.85 2.53 -11.98
N PRO A 152 8.34 1.29 -12.12
CA PRO A 152 7.78 0.30 -13.04
C PRO A 152 6.29 0.04 -12.87
N GLU A 153 5.78 0.03 -11.64
CA GLU A 153 4.36 -0.17 -11.34
C GLU A 153 3.50 0.94 -11.92
N VAL A 154 3.87 2.20 -11.68
CA VAL A 154 3.14 3.39 -12.14
C VAL A 154 3.18 3.48 -13.66
N ILE A 155 4.36 3.32 -14.27
CA ILE A 155 4.54 3.34 -15.74
C ILE A 155 3.71 2.23 -16.39
N ARG A 156 3.71 1.02 -15.83
CA ARG A 156 2.88 -0.10 -16.31
C ARG A 156 1.40 0.24 -16.26
N GLY A 157 0.96 0.90 -15.17
CA GLY A 157 -0.42 1.35 -15.01
C GLY A 157 -0.82 2.38 -16.06
N ILE A 158 0.01 3.39 -16.30
CA ILE A 158 -0.20 4.41 -17.34
C ILE A 158 -0.29 3.75 -18.73
N ASN A 159 0.65 2.85 -19.04
CA ASN A 159 0.67 2.15 -20.32
C ASN A 159 -0.60 1.30 -20.50
N ALA A 160 -1.03 0.58 -19.49
CA ALA A 160 -2.24 -0.24 -19.55
C ALA A 160 -3.49 0.62 -19.80
N PHE A 161 -3.60 1.75 -19.08
CA PHE A 161 -4.66 2.73 -19.28
C PHE A 161 -4.66 3.29 -20.71
N MET A 162 -3.51 3.78 -21.16
CA MET A 162 -3.39 4.46 -22.45
C MET A 162 -3.60 3.50 -23.63
N LEU A 163 -3.06 2.27 -23.56
CA LEU A 163 -3.24 1.27 -24.61
C LEU A 163 -4.72 0.92 -24.80
N GLU A 164 -5.44 0.71 -23.70
CA GLU A 164 -6.87 0.42 -23.79
C GLU A 164 -7.69 1.64 -24.25
N ALA A 165 -7.39 2.82 -23.73
CA ALA A 165 -8.06 4.04 -24.17
C ALA A 165 -7.92 4.25 -25.68
N LYS A 166 -6.70 4.14 -26.22
CA LYS A 166 -6.42 4.31 -27.66
C LYS A 166 -6.99 3.20 -28.53
N LYS A 167 -7.21 2.01 -28.02
CA LYS A 167 -7.87 0.92 -28.73
C LYS A 167 -9.34 1.26 -29.07
N HIS A 168 -10.02 2.00 -28.19
CA HIS A 168 -11.40 2.42 -28.36
C HIS A 168 -11.55 3.79 -29.01
N ASN A 169 -10.59 4.68 -28.79
CA ASN A 169 -10.54 6.00 -29.40
C ASN A 169 -9.08 6.38 -29.69
N PRO A 170 -8.60 6.20 -30.95
CA PRO A 170 -7.20 6.46 -31.32
C PRO A 170 -6.77 7.93 -31.19
N ASP A 171 -7.71 8.87 -31.21
CA ASP A 171 -7.45 10.31 -31.15
C ASP A 171 -7.18 10.81 -29.72
N ILE A 172 -7.31 9.93 -28.70
CA ILE A 172 -7.05 10.30 -27.32
C ILE A 172 -5.60 10.71 -27.12
N GLU A 173 -5.42 11.84 -26.44
CA GLU A 173 -4.16 12.29 -25.88
C GLU A 173 -4.19 12.17 -24.37
N VAL A 174 -3.12 11.63 -23.77
CA VAL A 174 -2.96 11.51 -22.32
C VAL A 174 -1.84 12.44 -21.89
N GLU A 175 -2.17 13.49 -21.14
CA GLU A 175 -1.21 14.40 -20.51
C GLU A 175 -0.91 13.91 -19.09
N ILE A 176 0.38 13.77 -18.75
CA ILE A 176 0.83 13.23 -17.47
C ILE A 176 1.47 14.34 -16.64
N VAL A 177 1.03 14.51 -15.40
CA VAL A 177 1.66 15.36 -14.40
C VAL A 177 2.25 14.47 -13.30
N TRP A 178 3.57 14.55 -13.12
CA TRP A 178 4.29 13.86 -12.04
C TRP A 178 4.33 14.74 -10.79
N VAL A 179 3.72 14.27 -9.69
CA VAL A 179 3.65 15.04 -8.43
C VAL A 179 4.75 14.66 -7.43
N PHE A 180 5.48 13.58 -7.67
CA PHE A 180 6.58 13.09 -6.82
C PHE A 180 6.20 12.95 -5.35
N THR A 181 5.00 12.43 -5.10
CA THR A 181 4.48 12.06 -3.79
C THR A 181 3.44 10.96 -3.95
N TRP A 182 3.22 10.17 -2.89
CA TRP A 182 2.10 9.23 -2.82
C TRP A 182 0.85 9.92 -2.31
N PHE A 183 0.99 10.81 -1.31
CA PHE A 183 -0.12 11.49 -0.66
C PHE A 183 0.24 12.95 -0.39
N ASP A 184 -0.32 13.87 -1.14
CA ASP A 184 -0.26 15.31 -0.93
C ASP A 184 -1.51 15.95 -1.57
N PRO A 185 -2.61 16.10 -0.79
CA PRO A 185 -3.87 16.62 -1.32
C PRO A 185 -3.73 17.95 -2.06
N ALA A 186 -2.82 18.83 -1.61
CA ALA A 186 -2.63 20.15 -2.24
C ALA A 186 -1.97 20.02 -3.61
N LYS A 187 -0.90 19.21 -3.73
CA LYS A 187 -0.24 18.97 -5.02
C LYS A 187 -1.15 18.21 -5.98
N GLU A 188 -1.90 17.24 -5.49
CA GLU A 188 -2.82 16.45 -6.29
C GLU A 188 -3.96 17.30 -6.86
N ALA A 189 -4.56 18.19 -6.03
CA ALA A 189 -5.56 19.15 -6.47
C ALA A 189 -5.00 20.14 -7.50
N ALA A 190 -3.80 20.69 -7.26
CA ALA A 190 -3.15 21.58 -8.20
C ALA A 190 -2.84 20.92 -9.54
N ALA A 191 -2.41 19.66 -9.52
CA ALA A 191 -2.19 18.87 -10.73
C ALA A 191 -3.48 18.62 -11.51
N ALA A 192 -4.58 18.28 -10.81
CA ALA A 192 -5.90 18.13 -11.43
C ALA A 192 -6.36 19.42 -12.11
N GLN A 193 -6.26 20.56 -11.40
CA GLN A 193 -6.65 21.87 -11.95
C GLN A 193 -5.83 22.22 -13.19
N ALA A 194 -4.50 22.03 -13.15
CA ALA A 194 -3.65 22.31 -14.29
C ALA A 194 -4.01 21.47 -15.54
N LEU A 195 -4.33 20.19 -15.34
CA LEU A 195 -4.77 19.31 -16.42
C LEU A 195 -6.13 19.74 -17.01
N ILE A 196 -7.06 20.18 -16.15
CA ILE A 196 -8.37 20.71 -16.58
C ILE A 196 -8.18 22.01 -17.35
N ASP A 197 -7.36 22.93 -16.85
CA ASP A 197 -7.07 24.21 -17.53
C ASP A 197 -6.40 23.99 -18.90
N ASN A 198 -5.66 22.88 -19.06
CA ASN A 198 -5.10 22.44 -20.34
C ASN A 198 -6.11 21.71 -21.24
N GLY A 199 -7.37 21.60 -20.83
CA GLY A 199 -8.46 21.07 -21.63
C GLY A 199 -8.75 19.57 -21.45
N ALA A 200 -8.20 18.93 -20.42
CA ALA A 200 -8.60 17.57 -20.07
C ALA A 200 -10.02 17.58 -19.48
N ASP A 201 -10.89 16.67 -19.94
CA ASP A 201 -12.25 16.50 -19.43
C ASP A 201 -12.45 15.19 -18.67
N VAL A 202 -11.40 14.39 -18.57
CA VAL A 202 -11.32 13.20 -17.73
C VAL A 202 -9.99 13.23 -16.98
N ILE A 203 -10.03 13.02 -15.67
CA ILE A 203 -8.83 12.94 -14.82
C ILE A 203 -8.70 11.53 -14.26
N ALA A 204 -7.54 10.92 -14.45
CA ALA A 204 -7.12 9.68 -13.79
C ALA A 204 -5.97 9.99 -12.82
N ALA A 205 -5.88 9.25 -11.72
CA ALA A 205 -4.84 9.46 -10.72
C ALA A 205 -4.22 8.14 -10.25
N HIS A 206 -2.93 8.18 -9.94
CA HIS A 206 -2.20 7.14 -9.22
C HIS A 206 -1.53 7.80 -8.01
N THR A 207 -2.33 8.39 -7.17
CA THR A 207 -2.02 9.03 -5.89
C THR A 207 -3.13 8.68 -4.90
N ASP A 208 -2.93 8.95 -3.63
CA ASP A 208 -3.71 8.32 -2.56
C ASP A 208 -4.80 9.25 -1.99
N SER A 209 -4.82 10.54 -2.31
CA SER A 209 -5.85 11.44 -1.80
C SER A 209 -7.07 11.52 -2.71
N PRO A 210 -8.27 11.83 -2.16
CA PRO A 210 -9.46 12.10 -2.94
C PRO A 210 -9.49 13.52 -3.53
N ALA A 211 -8.47 14.35 -3.30
CA ALA A 211 -8.47 15.77 -3.68
C ALA A 211 -8.69 16.01 -5.19
N PRO A 212 -8.14 15.21 -6.12
CA PRO A 212 -8.41 15.37 -7.55
C PRO A 212 -9.89 15.21 -7.94
N MET A 213 -10.66 14.47 -7.14
CA MET A 213 -12.09 14.25 -7.38
C MET A 213 -12.98 15.38 -6.84
N GLN A 214 -12.40 16.33 -6.15
CA GLN A 214 -13.12 17.45 -5.51
C GLN A 214 -13.00 18.75 -6.34
N ILE A 215 -12.18 18.74 -7.40
CA ILE A 215 -11.97 19.83 -8.34
C ILE A 215 -13.02 19.76 -9.45
#